data_3f8d095c77db9c272a2496309c0b2f75
#
_entry.id   3f8d095c77db9c272a2496309c0b2f75
#
_cell.length_a   1.000
_cell.length_b   1.000
_cell.length_c   1.000
_cell.angle_alpha   90.00
_cell.angle_beta   90.00
_cell.angle_gamma   90.00
#
_symmetry.space_group_name_H-M   'P 1'
#
loop_
_entity.id
_entity.type
_entity.pdbx_description
1 polymer ?
#
loop_
_entity_poly.entity_id
_entity_poly.type
_entity_poly.pdbx_seq_one_letter_code
_entity_poly.pdbx_strand_id
1 'polypeptide(L)'
;MKQSDLNEILKKHKRWIKNEEGGEPANLQDADLRRADLQGADLRYADLRYANLQSADLQDADLQVANLRGANLRYADLQRADLQVANLQGANLQGANLLDANLDYSCFPLWCGSKGIKLDRRLFLQLLAHICAVEVDDEECKKTQEYLMPLAKQSHAAKWLFGEERGE
;
A
#
# COMPACT_ATOMS: atom_id res chain seq x y z
N MET A 1 4.80 21.08 -3.67
CA MET A 1 4.63 21.67 -2.30
C MET A 1 6.01 21.92 -1.71
N LYS A 2 6.19 22.94 -0.83
CA LYS A 2 7.45 23.10 -0.08
C LYS A 2 7.42 22.16 1.14
N GLN A 3 8.59 21.66 1.55
CA GLN A 3 8.69 20.78 2.72
C GLN A 3 8.20 21.47 4.02
N SER A 4 8.43 22.78 4.15
CA SER A 4 7.91 23.55 5.28
C SER A 4 6.38 23.50 5.41
N ASP A 5 5.69 23.62 4.27
CA ASP A 5 4.21 23.66 4.24
C ASP A 5 3.66 22.25 4.53
N LEU A 6 4.33 21.23 4.02
CA LEU A 6 4.04 19.83 4.31
C LEU A 6 4.19 19.54 5.82
N ASN A 7 5.28 20.01 6.44
CA ASN A 7 5.52 19.81 7.85
C ASN A 7 4.45 20.45 8.74
N GLU A 8 3.90 21.61 8.36
CA GLU A 8 2.79 22.22 9.07
C GLU A 8 1.49 21.41 8.93
N ILE A 9 1.21 20.85 7.76
CA ILE A 9 0.08 19.95 7.55
C ILE A 9 0.23 18.70 8.42
N LEU A 10 1.40 18.08 8.43
CA LEU A 10 1.68 16.89 9.25
C LEU A 10 1.56 17.17 10.75
N LYS A 11 1.99 18.34 11.20
CA LYS A 11 1.86 18.77 12.60
C LYS A 11 0.40 18.90 13.02
N LYS A 12 -0.45 19.52 12.18
CA LYS A 12 -1.89 19.61 12.42
C LYS A 12 -2.54 18.24 12.39
N HIS A 13 -2.15 17.39 11.43
CA HIS A 13 -2.64 16.03 11.31
C HIS A 13 -2.32 15.18 12.56
N LYS A 14 -1.10 15.27 13.05
CA LYS A 14 -0.70 14.59 14.30
C LYS A 14 -1.55 15.02 15.49
N ARG A 15 -1.92 16.29 15.60
CA ARG A 15 -2.86 16.77 16.61
C ARG A 15 -4.25 16.17 16.40
N TRP A 16 -4.72 16.13 15.16
CA TRP A 16 -6.01 15.52 14.81
C TRP A 16 -6.09 14.04 15.21
N ILE A 17 -5.05 13.27 14.90
CA ILE A 17 -4.96 11.85 15.30
C ILE A 17 -5.06 11.67 16.82
N LYS A 18 -4.54 12.65 17.59
CA LYS A 18 -4.55 12.65 19.06
C LYS A 18 -5.80 13.30 19.68
N ASN A 19 -6.74 13.77 18.86
CA ASN A 19 -7.90 14.56 19.28
C ASN A 19 -7.50 15.83 20.07
N GLU A 20 -6.37 16.46 19.72
CA GLU A 20 -5.89 17.71 20.30
C GLU A 20 -6.53 18.92 19.59
N GLU A 21 -6.73 20.02 20.32
CA GLU A 21 -7.28 21.28 19.77
C GLU A 21 -6.43 21.82 18.61
N GLY A 22 -7.10 22.32 17.56
CA GLY A 22 -6.45 22.81 16.34
C GLY A 22 -5.86 21.72 15.46
N GLY A 23 -6.21 20.45 15.70
CA GLY A 23 -5.92 19.34 14.81
C GLY A 23 -6.80 19.37 13.55
N GLU A 24 -6.22 19.09 12.39
CA GLU A 24 -6.90 18.97 11.10
C GLU A 24 -6.40 17.72 10.37
N PRO A 25 -7.28 16.93 9.71
CA PRO A 25 -6.84 15.78 8.93
C PRO A 25 -5.99 16.24 7.74
N ALA A 26 -4.95 15.49 7.40
CA ALA A 26 -4.11 15.81 6.26
C ALA A 26 -4.91 15.62 4.96
N ASN A 27 -5.28 16.71 4.31
CA ASN A 27 -5.77 16.73 2.95
C ASN A 27 -4.62 17.09 2.00
N LEU A 28 -4.09 16.06 1.33
CA LEU A 28 -2.98 16.14 0.37
C LEU A 28 -3.44 15.73 -1.03
N GLN A 29 -4.75 15.78 -1.28
CA GLN A 29 -5.32 15.47 -2.59
C GLN A 29 -4.68 16.36 -3.67
N ASP A 30 -4.33 15.75 -4.82
CA ASP A 30 -3.69 16.41 -5.97
C ASP A 30 -2.35 17.12 -5.64
N ALA A 31 -1.80 16.96 -4.44
CA ALA A 31 -0.57 17.62 -4.02
C ALA A 31 0.65 17.14 -4.81
N ASP A 32 1.54 18.07 -5.16
CA ASP A 32 2.87 17.74 -5.68
C ASP A 32 3.83 17.50 -4.51
N LEU A 33 4.07 16.22 -4.23
CA LEU A 33 4.92 15.69 -3.15
C LEU A 33 6.15 14.95 -3.71
N ARG A 34 6.55 15.28 -4.94
CA ARG A 34 7.73 14.66 -5.55
C ARG A 34 8.96 14.89 -4.70
N ARG A 35 9.67 13.80 -4.39
CA ARG A 35 10.87 13.79 -3.55
C ARG A 35 10.66 14.38 -2.16
N ALA A 36 9.41 14.44 -1.68
CA ALA A 36 9.12 14.86 -0.31
C ALA A 36 9.75 13.90 0.69
N ASP A 37 10.25 14.44 1.80
CA ASP A 37 10.65 13.67 2.97
C ASP A 37 9.41 13.46 3.85
N LEU A 38 8.96 12.20 3.90
CA LEU A 38 7.83 11.71 4.67
C LEU A 38 8.24 10.52 5.54
N GLN A 39 9.55 10.36 5.78
CA GLN A 39 10.06 9.26 6.59
C GLN A 39 9.45 9.28 7.98
N GLY A 40 8.88 8.14 8.40
CA GLY A 40 8.23 7.98 9.70
C GLY A 40 7.00 8.88 9.93
N ALA A 41 6.45 9.49 8.87
CA ALA A 41 5.28 10.34 9.00
C ALA A 41 4.05 9.55 9.42
N ASP A 42 3.25 10.09 10.35
CA ASP A 42 1.91 9.59 10.66
C ASP A 42 0.93 10.18 9.64
N LEU A 43 0.52 9.36 8.68
CA LEU A 43 -0.41 9.68 7.60
C LEU A 43 -1.67 8.82 7.66
N ARG A 44 -1.99 8.26 8.83
CA ARG A 44 -3.21 7.47 9.02
C ARG A 44 -4.44 8.28 8.65
N TYR A 45 -5.34 7.69 7.87
CA TYR A 45 -6.57 8.34 7.37
C TYR A 45 -6.34 9.57 6.48
N ALA A 46 -5.11 9.87 6.07
CA ALA A 46 -4.81 11.00 5.19
C ALA A 46 -5.46 10.82 3.82
N ASP A 47 -5.89 11.94 3.21
CA ASP A 47 -6.34 11.96 1.83
C ASP A 47 -5.18 12.32 0.89
N LEU A 48 -4.68 11.32 0.20
CA LEU A 48 -3.57 11.39 -0.77
C LEU A 48 -4.03 11.06 -2.20
N ARG A 49 -5.34 11.18 -2.48
CA ARG A 49 -5.88 10.88 -3.80
C ARG A 49 -5.20 11.73 -4.87
N TYR A 50 -4.75 11.05 -5.94
CA TYR A 50 -4.08 11.67 -7.08
C TYR A 50 -2.82 12.47 -6.74
N ALA A 51 -2.30 12.40 -5.52
CA ALA A 51 -1.05 13.04 -5.14
C ALA A 51 0.13 12.51 -5.97
N ASN A 52 1.05 13.39 -6.29
CA ASN A 52 2.29 13.00 -6.96
C ASN A 52 3.41 12.77 -5.93
N LEU A 53 3.59 11.52 -5.55
CA LEU A 53 4.59 11.04 -4.59
C LEU A 53 5.82 10.42 -5.29
N GLN A 54 6.06 10.77 -6.55
CA GLN A 54 7.18 10.21 -7.30
C GLN A 54 8.51 10.45 -6.57
N SER A 55 9.25 9.36 -6.33
CA SER A 55 10.53 9.35 -5.62
C SER A 55 10.46 9.95 -4.20
N ALA A 56 9.28 10.03 -3.58
CA ALA A 56 9.16 10.43 -2.18
C ALA A 56 9.76 9.36 -1.25
N ASP A 57 10.30 9.80 -0.12
CA ASP A 57 10.74 8.94 0.97
C ASP A 57 9.57 8.74 1.94
N LEU A 58 9.05 7.53 2.01
CA LEU A 58 7.95 7.08 2.86
C LEU A 58 8.39 5.92 3.77
N GLN A 59 9.71 5.77 3.97
CA GLN A 59 10.23 4.71 4.85
C GLN A 59 9.64 4.85 6.24
N ASP A 60 9.23 3.71 6.82
CA ASP A 60 8.64 3.65 8.16
C ASP A 60 7.36 4.52 8.35
N ALA A 61 6.77 5.07 7.27
CA ALA A 61 5.55 5.89 7.37
C ALA A 61 4.33 5.03 7.76
N ASP A 62 3.45 5.59 8.58
CA ASP A 62 2.17 4.99 8.92
C ASP A 62 1.08 5.53 7.98
N LEU A 63 0.65 4.70 7.03
CA LEU A 63 -0.34 4.99 6.00
C LEU A 63 -1.64 4.17 6.21
N GLN A 64 -1.86 3.66 7.42
CA GLN A 64 -3.05 2.86 7.71
C GLN A 64 -4.33 3.62 7.34
N VAL A 65 -5.21 2.96 6.60
CA VAL A 65 -6.51 3.52 6.15
C VAL A 65 -6.37 4.77 5.28
N ALA A 66 -5.15 5.15 4.85
CA ALA A 66 -4.94 6.30 3.97
C ALA A 66 -5.56 6.07 2.58
N ASN A 67 -6.05 7.14 1.96
CA ASN A 67 -6.60 7.08 0.61
C ASN A 67 -5.56 7.51 -0.42
N LEU A 68 -4.92 6.54 -1.06
CA LEU A 68 -3.89 6.71 -2.10
C LEU A 68 -4.45 6.44 -3.52
N ARG A 69 -5.78 6.48 -3.68
CA ARG A 69 -6.41 6.20 -4.98
C ARG A 69 -5.85 7.10 -6.07
N GLY A 70 -5.33 6.46 -7.13
CA GLY A 70 -4.75 7.18 -8.29
C GLY A 70 -3.44 7.92 -8.01
N ALA A 71 -2.84 7.77 -6.83
CA ALA A 71 -1.57 8.42 -6.50
C ALA A 71 -0.42 7.93 -7.39
N ASN A 72 0.51 8.80 -7.70
CA ASN A 72 1.74 8.45 -8.42
C ASN A 72 2.87 8.17 -7.42
N LEU A 73 3.10 6.90 -7.13
CA LEU A 73 4.14 6.39 -6.22
C LEU A 73 5.37 5.84 -6.97
N ARG A 74 5.58 6.27 -8.21
CA ARG A 74 6.72 5.77 -9.01
C ARG A 74 8.03 6.05 -8.29
N TYR A 75 8.84 4.98 -8.13
CA TYR A 75 10.15 5.05 -7.47
C TYR A 75 10.11 5.56 -6.02
N ALA A 76 8.93 5.62 -5.38
CA ALA A 76 8.83 5.94 -3.96
C ALA A 76 9.48 4.85 -3.10
N ASP A 77 10.07 5.26 -1.99
CA ASP A 77 10.57 4.33 -0.99
C ASP A 77 9.52 4.15 0.11
N LEU A 78 8.91 2.97 0.14
CA LEU A 78 7.88 2.55 1.09
C LEU A 78 8.40 1.42 2.00
N GLN A 79 9.72 1.29 2.12
CA GLN A 79 10.31 0.24 2.95
C GLN A 79 9.80 0.36 4.39
N ARG A 80 9.29 -0.74 4.94
CA ARG A 80 8.70 -0.84 6.29
C ARG A 80 7.49 0.07 6.54
N ALA A 81 6.92 0.70 5.50
CA ALA A 81 5.69 1.47 5.65
C ALA A 81 4.50 0.58 6.03
N ASP A 82 3.61 1.09 6.88
CA ASP A 82 2.35 0.42 7.20
C ASP A 82 1.23 0.96 6.30
N LEU A 83 0.79 0.13 5.35
CA LEU A 83 -0.28 0.41 4.39
C LEU A 83 -1.54 -0.42 4.68
N GLN A 84 -1.68 -0.92 5.91
CA GLN A 84 -2.83 -1.75 6.28
C GLN A 84 -4.14 -1.02 5.98
N VAL A 85 -5.05 -1.70 5.27
CA VAL A 85 -6.37 -1.15 4.84
C VAL A 85 -6.26 0.09 3.93
N ALA A 86 -5.09 0.48 3.46
CA ALA A 86 -4.93 1.62 2.56
C ALA A 86 -5.61 1.37 1.20
N ASN A 87 -6.19 2.42 0.62
CA ASN A 87 -6.76 2.36 -0.71
C ASN A 87 -5.73 2.76 -1.77
N LEU A 88 -5.13 1.78 -2.44
CA LEU A 88 -4.17 1.95 -3.54
C LEU A 88 -4.82 1.78 -4.92
N GLN A 89 -6.15 1.80 -5.03
CA GLN A 89 -6.84 1.60 -6.31
C GLN A 89 -6.33 2.58 -7.37
N GLY A 90 -5.83 2.04 -8.49
CA GLY A 90 -5.31 2.85 -9.59
C GLY A 90 -4.00 3.58 -9.30
N ALA A 91 -3.37 3.39 -8.14
CA ALA A 91 -2.07 3.97 -7.84
C ALA A 91 -0.97 3.42 -8.76
N ASN A 92 0.01 4.25 -9.10
CA ASN A 92 1.16 3.85 -9.90
C ASN A 92 2.36 3.59 -9.00
N LEU A 93 2.69 2.32 -8.78
CA LEU A 93 3.79 1.84 -7.93
C LEU A 93 5.02 1.43 -8.75
N GLN A 94 5.13 1.83 -10.02
CA GLN A 94 6.25 1.43 -10.86
C GLN A 94 7.61 1.75 -10.22
N GLY A 95 8.42 0.72 -9.97
CA GLY A 95 9.75 0.86 -9.38
C GLY A 95 9.75 1.24 -7.89
N ALA A 96 8.60 1.26 -7.21
CA ALA A 96 8.53 1.52 -5.78
C ALA A 96 9.21 0.40 -4.97
N ASN A 97 9.77 0.77 -3.83
CA ASN A 97 10.38 -0.15 -2.86
C ASN A 97 9.37 -0.44 -1.74
N LEU A 98 8.85 -1.66 -1.69
CA LEU A 98 7.88 -2.14 -0.69
C LEU A 98 8.48 -3.22 0.23
N LEU A 99 9.80 -3.29 0.34
CA LEU A 99 10.46 -4.28 1.21
C LEU A 99 9.98 -4.09 2.65
N ASP A 100 9.54 -5.18 3.28
CA ASP A 100 9.02 -5.23 4.64
C ASP A 100 7.78 -4.34 4.90
N ALA A 101 7.14 -3.78 3.87
CA ALA A 101 5.90 -3.03 4.03
C ALA A 101 4.74 -3.93 4.46
N ASN A 102 3.78 -3.37 5.20
CA ASN A 102 2.54 -4.05 5.56
C ASN A 102 1.41 -3.63 4.61
N LEU A 103 0.92 -4.56 3.80
CA LEU A 103 -0.18 -4.35 2.83
C LEU A 103 -1.45 -5.12 3.21
N ASP A 104 -1.59 -5.55 4.46
CA ASP A 104 -2.73 -6.35 4.88
C ASP A 104 -4.05 -5.59 4.65
N TYR A 105 -5.00 -6.27 3.98
CA TYR A 105 -6.31 -5.71 3.62
C TYR A 105 -6.28 -4.45 2.74
N SER A 106 -5.13 -4.06 2.18
CA SER A 106 -5.05 -2.93 1.25
C SER A 106 -5.60 -3.29 -0.13
N CYS A 107 -6.17 -2.30 -0.82
CA CYS A 107 -6.54 -2.43 -2.23
C CYS A 107 -5.31 -2.25 -3.11
N PHE A 108 -4.56 -3.33 -3.35
CA PHE A 108 -3.34 -3.29 -4.14
C PHE A 108 -3.62 -3.31 -5.66
N PRO A 109 -3.01 -2.44 -6.48
CA PRO A 109 -3.22 -2.41 -7.91
C PRO A 109 -2.43 -3.53 -8.62
N LEU A 110 -3.13 -4.51 -9.18
CA LEU A 110 -2.56 -5.60 -10.01
C LEU A 110 -2.60 -5.25 -11.50
N TRP A 111 -1.96 -4.16 -11.90
CA TRP A 111 -1.91 -3.72 -13.30
C TRP A 111 -0.48 -3.26 -13.69
N CYS A 112 -0.27 -2.83 -14.95
CA CYS A 112 1.08 -2.45 -15.44
C CYS A 112 1.77 -1.35 -14.61
N GLY A 113 1.05 -0.58 -13.81
CA GLY A 113 1.62 0.38 -12.85
C GLY A 113 2.44 -0.26 -11.73
N SER A 114 2.41 -1.59 -11.60
CA SER A 114 3.21 -2.33 -10.60
C SER A 114 4.55 -2.86 -11.15
N LYS A 115 4.93 -2.53 -12.39
CA LYS A 115 6.18 -3.02 -13.00
C LYS A 115 7.41 -2.54 -12.22
N GLY A 116 8.29 -3.48 -11.88
CA GLY A 116 9.57 -3.19 -11.23
C GLY A 116 9.49 -2.82 -9.75
N ILE A 117 8.35 -3.11 -9.08
CA ILE A 117 8.27 -3.00 -7.61
C ILE A 117 9.24 -4.00 -6.97
N LYS A 118 9.82 -3.60 -5.85
CA LYS A 118 10.60 -4.48 -4.98
C LYS A 118 9.70 -5.02 -3.89
N LEU A 119 9.58 -6.34 -3.81
CA LEU A 119 8.79 -7.05 -2.79
C LEU A 119 9.68 -8.04 -2.06
N ASP A 120 9.45 -8.22 -0.77
CA ASP A 120 9.98 -9.37 -0.05
C ASP A 120 9.18 -10.65 -0.36
N ARG A 121 9.69 -11.80 0.12
CA ARG A 121 9.04 -13.09 -0.09
C ARG A 121 7.63 -13.13 0.52
N ARG A 122 7.41 -12.49 1.67
CA ARG A 122 6.10 -12.47 2.36
C ARG A 122 5.04 -11.76 1.51
N LEU A 123 5.34 -10.54 1.04
CA LEU A 123 4.43 -9.77 0.19
C LEU A 123 4.17 -10.47 -1.15
N PHE A 124 5.21 -11.04 -1.75
CA PHE A 124 5.03 -11.82 -2.99
C PHE A 124 4.06 -12.98 -2.80
N LEU A 125 4.21 -13.76 -1.73
CA LEU A 125 3.31 -14.88 -1.43
C LEU A 125 1.89 -14.41 -1.13
N GLN A 126 1.73 -13.28 -0.43
CA GLN A 126 0.43 -12.69 -0.12
C GLN A 126 -0.31 -12.28 -1.40
N LEU A 127 0.36 -11.56 -2.32
CA LEU A 127 -0.22 -11.19 -3.61
C LEU A 127 -0.58 -12.42 -4.45
N LEU A 128 0.30 -13.42 -4.46
CA LEU A 128 0.07 -14.68 -5.16
C LEU A 128 -1.17 -15.40 -4.62
N ALA A 129 -1.35 -15.44 -3.31
CA ALA A 129 -2.51 -16.04 -2.67
C ALA A 129 -3.82 -15.35 -3.11
N HIS A 130 -3.83 -14.02 -3.20
CA HIS A 130 -5.00 -13.29 -3.71
C HIS A 130 -5.29 -13.60 -5.18
N ILE A 131 -4.26 -13.70 -6.03
CA ILE A 131 -4.42 -14.08 -7.44
C ILE A 131 -5.00 -15.50 -7.56
N CYS A 132 -4.53 -16.44 -6.75
CA CYS A 132 -5.02 -17.81 -6.76
C CYS A 132 -6.43 -17.99 -6.18
N ALA A 133 -6.90 -17.03 -5.37
CA ALA A 133 -8.24 -17.06 -4.79
C ALA A 133 -9.33 -16.44 -5.68
N VAL A 134 -8.97 -15.79 -6.78
CA VAL A 134 -9.93 -15.20 -7.72
C VAL A 134 -10.58 -16.30 -8.57
N GLU A 135 -11.90 -16.29 -8.67
CA GLU A 135 -12.62 -17.16 -9.63
C GLU A 135 -12.36 -16.68 -11.07
N VAL A 136 -11.98 -17.60 -11.93
CA VAL A 136 -11.74 -17.35 -13.36
C VAL A 136 -12.44 -18.38 -14.22
N ASP A 137 -12.99 -17.97 -15.35
CA ASP A 137 -13.68 -18.85 -16.29
C ASP A 137 -12.73 -19.44 -17.35
N ASP A 138 -11.56 -18.86 -17.52
CA ASP A 138 -10.56 -19.27 -18.52
C ASP A 138 -9.76 -20.48 -18.06
N GLU A 139 -9.72 -21.55 -18.86
CA GLU A 139 -9.06 -22.82 -18.52
C GLU A 139 -7.55 -22.72 -18.42
N GLU A 140 -6.89 -21.83 -19.15
CA GLU A 140 -5.45 -21.63 -19.09
C GLU A 140 -5.08 -20.88 -17.80
N CYS A 141 -5.91 -19.91 -17.41
CA CYS A 141 -5.78 -19.20 -16.12
C CYS A 141 -5.99 -20.16 -14.94
N LYS A 142 -6.98 -21.05 -15.00
CA LYS A 142 -7.20 -22.08 -13.95
C LYS A 142 -5.97 -22.98 -13.77
N LYS A 143 -5.42 -23.51 -14.87
CA LYS A 143 -4.20 -24.33 -14.82
C LYS A 143 -3.01 -23.59 -14.23
N THR A 144 -2.90 -22.31 -14.55
CA THR A 144 -1.84 -21.44 -13.97
C THR A 144 -2.04 -21.25 -12.47
N GLN A 145 -3.28 -21.02 -12.03
CA GLN A 145 -3.61 -20.93 -10.61
C GLN A 145 -3.30 -22.24 -9.87
N GLU A 146 -3.68 -23.38 -10.42
CA GLU A 146 -3.38 -24.70 -9.84
C GLU A 146 -1.88 -24.93 -9.69
N TYR A 147 -1.08 -24.54 -10.68
CA TYR A 147 0.38 -24.63 -10.61
C TYR A 147 0.98 -23.74 -9.52
N LEU A 148 0.42 -22.56 -9.31
CA LEU A 148 0.90 -21.59 -8.33
C LEU A 148 0.35 -21.84 -6.92
N MET A 149 -0.76 -22.56 -6.79
CA MET A 149 -1.46 -22.81 -5.53
C MET A 149 -0.55 -23.33 -4.39
N PRO A 150 0.35 -24.30 -4.60
CA PRO A 150 1.22 -24.77 -3.52
C PRO A 150 2.13 -23.70 -2.95
N LEU A 151 2.53 -22.73 -3.79
CA LEU A 151 3.34 -21.59 -3.35
C LEU A 151 2.48 -20.55 -2.65
N ALA A 152 1.29 -20.25 -3.19
CA ALA A 152 0.32 -19.33 -2.62
C ALA A 152 -0.09 -19.73 -1.19
N LYS A 153 -0.28 -21.03 -0.93
CA LYS A 153 -0.60 -21.58 0.40
C LYS A 153 0.47 -21.36 1.47
N GLN A 154 1.66 -20.93 1.11
CA GLN A 154 2.69 -20.53 2.07
C GLN A 154 2.50 -19.12 2.62
N SER A 155 1.53 -18.36 2.08
CA SER A 155 1.17 -17.04 2.59
C SER A 155 0.40 -17.14 3.92
N HIS A 156 0.61 -16.18 4.82
CA HIS A 156 -0.22 -16.05 6.02
C HIS A 156 -1.70 -15.77 5.68
N ALA A 157 -1.97 -15.14 4.54
CA ALA A 157 -3.31 -14.88 4.05
C ALA A 157 -4.02 -16.14 3.51
N ALA A 158 -3.30 -17.22 3.23
CA ALA A 158 -3.86 -18.44 2.63
C ALA A 158 -4.99 -19.06 3.48
N LYS A 159 -4.85 -19.04 4.80
CA LYS A 159 -5.86 -19.55 5.72
C LYS A 159 -7.21 -18.85 5.56
N TRP A 160 -7.20 -17.55 5.27
CA TRP A 160 -8.41 -16.76 5.06
C TRP A 160 -8.98 -16.94 3.65
N LEU A 161 -8.12 -17.08 2.64
CA LEU A 161 -8.51 -17.11 1.24
C LEU A 161 -8.96 -18.50 0.77
N PHE A 162 -8.37 -19.57 1.32
CA PHE A 162 -8.62 -20.94 0.86
C PHE A 162 -9.37 -21.81 1.88
N GLY A 163 -9.81 -21.25 3.00
CA GLY A 163 -10.67 -21.95 3.94
C GLY A 163 -10.03 -23.18 4.58
N GLU A 164 -8.72 -23.17 4.83
CA GLU A 164 -8.12 -24.25 5.62
C GLU A 164 -8.72 -24.20 7.04
N GLU A 165 -9.54 -25.20 7.34
CA GLU A 165 -10.18 -25.39 8.64
C GLU A 165 -9.14 -25.27 9.76
N ARG A 166 -9.54 -24.58 10.83
CA ARG A 166 -8.79 -24.61 12.07
C ARG A 166 -8.79 -26.07 12.52
N GLY A 167 -7.69 -26.77 12.29
CA GLY A 167 -7.45 -28.02 13.00
C GLY A 167 -7.56 -27.72 14.50
N GLU A 168 -8.45 -28.44 15.16
CA GLU A 168 -8.69 -28.44 16.57
C GLU A 168 -7.38 -28.66 17.38
#